data_7c76311846ab2f795e4fc5d370d2be6d
#
_entry.id   7c76311846ab2f795e4fc5d370d2be6d
#
_cell.length_a   1.000
_cell.length_b   1.000
_cell.length_c   1.000
_cell.angle_alpha   90.00
_cell.angle_beta   90.00
_cell.angle_gamma   90.00
#
_symmetry.space_group_name_H-M   'P 1'
#
loop_
_entity.id
_entity.type
_entity.pdbx_description
1 polymer ?
#
loop_
_entity_poly.entity_id
_entity_poly.type
_entity_poly.pdbx_seq_one_letter_code
_entity_poly.pdbx_strand_id
1 'polypeptide(L)'
;MSFHAALRNATKSVFLRVEEAFDAPFGGRDNPLRHLGAIGLYLLWIVVGSGLYLYTVLDTGIDAVYSSIGYLSQEQWYLGGVLRSLHRYASDGFMLVMMLHLLREWSYGRYFGFRLYSWMTGIPLIWLAYVAGIGGYWIVWDELAQLSATATTELLDWLPIFNEPSARNFLSPDTISDRFFTVLIFIHLGVPLLLILGLWAHVHRISHVDYLPTRRVMLATAAALTVLALFRPVLSNPPANLASVPGELAFDWFILFIHPLTDLSSPAFVWALLFGLTALLFALPLLPHGRPPPVAVVNPANCTGCDRCLADCPYAAISMAPHPGRPGSRLAVVDPDLCAACGICAGACPSSTPFRRREKLVTGIDMPQLSVNALREQLEAALPRLTGRTRIVVFACDRGAAAGKLLAADDTAVIDLMCTGMLPPAFVEYALRGGADGVMLAACREGGCEFRLGDRWSSERLLGEREPHLRHSVPPSRLQLTFASAHDSTRLATALTEFRTRIEALGATTDRLQPYLRRAPHHA
;
A
#
# COMPACT_ATOMS: atom_id res chain seq x y z
N MET A 1 -14.87 17.70 15.85
CA MET A 1 -14.26 16.44 15.32
C MET A 1 -14.84 15.27 16.11
N SER A 2 -15.30 14.20 15.45
CA SER A 2 -15.73 12.99 16.15
C SER A 2 -14.52 12.33 16.84
N PHE A 3 -14.75 11.61 17.95
CA PHE A 3 -13.71 10.84 18.66
C PHE A 3 -12.93 9.93 17.71
N HIS A 4 -13.62 9.22 16.82
CA HIS A 4 -13.03 8.38 15.79
C HIS A 4 -12.05 9.15 14.89
N ALA A 5 -12.39 10.36 14.44
CA ALA A 5 -11.50 11.15 13.60
C ALA A 5 -10.26 11.64 14.39
N ALA A 6 -10.41 11.97 15.67
CA ALA A 6 -9.30 12.36 16.53
C ALA A 6 -8.32 11.20 16.74
N LEU A 7 -8.83 10.00 17.07
CA LEU A 7 -8.04 8.79 17.26
C LEU A 7 -7.28 8.41 15.98
N ARG A 8 -7.98 8.40 14.84
CA ARG A 8 -7.37 8.11 13.54
C ARG A 8 -6.23 9.07 13.21
N ASN A 9 -6.43 10.39 13.42
CA ASN A 9 -5.41 11.39 13.16
C ASN A 9 -4.21 11.25 14.10
N ALA A 10 -4.43 10.93 15.37
CA ALA A 10 -3.36 10.65 16.31
C ALA A 10 -2.53 9.43 15.87
N THR A 11 -3.19 8.32 15.52
CA THR A 11 -2.52 7.10 15.03
C THR A 11 -1.77 7.37 13.72
N LYS A 12 -2.35 8.12 12.78
CA LYS A 12 -1.67 8.56 11.56
C LYS A 12 -0.40 9.35 11.87
N SER A 13 -0.45 10.28 12.84
CA SER A 13 0.72 11.06 13.25
C SER A 13 1.82 10.17 13.84
N VAL A 14 1.46 9.13 14.59
CA VAL A 14 2.43 8.14 15.08
C VAL A 14 3.08 7.40 13.91
N PHE A 15 2.28 6.86 12.97
CA PHE A 15 2.84 6.19 11.78
C PHE A 15 3.78 7.08 10.99
N LEU A 16 3.41 8.34 10.75
CA LEU A 16 4.26 9.28 10.01
C LEU A 16 5.61 9.50 10.70
N ARG A 17 5.64 9.65 12.04
CA ARG A 17 6.89 9.80 12.80
C ARG A 17 7.74 8.54 12.76
N VAL A 18 7.11 7.36 12.88
CA VAL A 18 7.83 6.09 12.82
C VAL A 18 8.37 5.84 11.40
N GLU A 19 7.56 6.08 10.36
CA GLU A 19 8.04 6.02 8.98
C GLU A 19 9.22 6.98 8.74
N GLU A 20 9.19 8.17 9.30
CA GLU A 20 10.28 9.15 9.21
C GLU A 20 11.56 8.66 9.90
N ALA A 21 11.43 8.05 11.09
CA ALA A 21 12.56 7.45 11.78
C ALA A 21 13.19 6.30 10.97
N PHE A 22 12.36 5.51 10.27
CA PHE A 22 12.83 4.43 9.38
C PHE A 22 13.42 4.95 8.06
N ASP A 23 13.05 6.15 7.62
CA ASP A 23 13.67 6.75 6.43
C ASP A 23 15.16 7.07 6.63
N ALA A 24 15.62 7.32 7.86
CA ALA A 24 17.02 7.61 8.14
C ALA A 24 17.95 6.42 7.79
N PRO A 25 17.72 5.18 8.27
CA PRO A 25 18.57 4.03 7.94
C PRO A 25 18.25 3.40 6.58
N PHE A 26 17.01 3.42 6.10
CA PHE A 26 16.58 2.69 4.90
C PHE A 26 16.43 3.57 3.66
N GLY A 27 16.25 4.87 3.82
CA GLY A 27 15.80 5.76 2.77
C GLY A 27 14.29 5.63 2.49
N GLY A 28 13.70 6.63 1.85
CA GLY A 28 12.25 6.65 1.61
C GLY A 28 11.74 5.50 0.76
N ARG A 29 12.52 5.09 -0.26
CA ARG A 29 12.18 4.02 -1.19
C ARG A 29 12.21 2.64 -0.55
N ASP A 30 13.17 2.37 0.33
CA ASP A 30 13.39 1.06 0.94
C ASP A 30 12.81 0.95 2.36
N ASN A 31 11.98 1.92 2.77
CA ASN A 31 11.32 1.92 4.07
C ASN A 31 10.29 0.79 4.18
N PRO A 32 10.50 -0.22 5.04
CA PRO A 32 9.63 -1.39 5.11
C PRO A 32 8.17 -1.07 5.48
N LEU A 33 7.94 -0.02 6.27
CA LEU A 33 6.58 0.37 6.67
C LEU A 33 5.72 0.86 5.50
N ARG A 34 6.32 1.25 4.40
CA ARG A 34 5.61 1.63 3.17
C ARG A 34 5.28 0.44 2.27
N HIS A 35 5.92 -0.70 2.51
CA HIS A 35 5.79 -1.92 1.72
C HIS A 35 5.08 -3.07 2.44
N LEU A 36 4.33 -2.79 3.52
CA LEU A 36 3.74 -3.83 4.39
C LEU A 36 2.94 -4.88 3.60
N GLY A 37 2.09 -4.47 2.64
CA GLY A 37 1.35 -5.43 1.81
C GLY A 37 2.25 -6.32 0.95
N ALA A 38 3.29 -5.74 0.35
CA ALA A 38 4.26 -6.48 -0.47
C ALA A 38 5.15 -7.40 0.40
N ILE A 39 5.54 -6.96 1.61
CA ILE A 39 6.28 -7.78 2.57
C ILE A 39 5.41 -8.95 3.04
N GLY A 40 4.13 -8.72 3.34
CA GLY A 40 3.19 -9.79 3.70
C GLY A 40 3.12 -10.86 2.60
N LEU A 41 2.97 -10.45 1.34
CA LEU A 41 2.95 -11.40 0.23
C LEU A 41 4.30 -12.13 0.06
N TYR A 42 5.43 -11.45 0.25
CA TYR A 42 6.74 -12.06 0.22
C TYR A 42 6.93 -13.11 1.33
N LEU A 43 6.50 -12.79 2.56
CA LEU A 43 6.50 -13.73 3.68
C LEU A 43 5.62 -14.95 3.40
N LEU A 44 4.44 -14.74 2.82
CA LEU A 44 3.57 -15.84 2.39
C LEU A 44 4.25 -16.75 1.39
N TRP A 45 5.01 -16.21 0.42
CA TRP A 45 5.79 -17.03 -0.51
C TRP A 45 6.89 -17.83 0.18
N ILE A 46 7.54 -17.28 1.22
CA ILE A 46 8.50 -18.03 2.04
C ILE A 46 7.78 -19.17 2.78
N VAL A 47 6.61 -18.91 3.36
CA VAL A 47 5.77 -19.92 4.04
C VAL A 47 5.37 -21.02 3.07
N VAL A 48 4.85 -20.68 1.89
CA VAL A 48 4.44 -21.67 0.88
C VAL A 48 5.63 -22.49 0.41
N GLY A 49 6.75 -21.86 0.04
CA GLY A 49 7.93 -22.56 -0.47
C GLY A 49 8.55 -23.49 0.57
N SER A 50 8.73 -23.02 1.81
CA SER A 50 9.22 -23.87 2.90
C SER A 50 8.23 -24.98 3.25
N GLY A 51 6.94 -24.69 3.29
CA GLY A 51 5.88 -25.66 3.58
C GLY A 51 5.80 -26.79 2.57
N LEU A 52 6.00 -26.50 1.27
CA LEU A 52 6.08 -27.54 0.23
C LEU A 52 7.23 -28.53 0.50
N TYR A 53 8.40 -28.03 0.89
CA TYR A 53 9.51 -28.90 1.25
C TYR A 53 9.19 -29.73 2.50
N LEU A 54 8.66 -29.10 3.55
CA LEU A 54 8.30 -29.79 4.78
C LEU A 54 7.31 -30.93 4.51
N TYR A 55 6.33 -30.71 3.65
CA TYR A 55 5.34 -31.70 3.26
C TYR A 55 5.94 -32.91 2.54
N THR A 56 7.04 -32.75 1.79
CA THR A 56 7.68 -33.88 1.10
C THR A 56 8.36 -34.89 2.04
N VAL A 57 8.66 -34.47 3.28
CA VAL A 57 9.33 -35.28 4.29
C VAL A 57 8.38 -35.72 5.39
N LEU A 58 7.27 -34.97 5.56
CA LEU A 58 6.27 -35.23 6.60
C LEU A 58 5.58 -36.59 6.37
N ASP A 59 5.64 -37.44 7.38
CA ASP A 59 4.78 -38.63 7.46
C ASP A 59 3.46 -38.27 8.12
N THR A 60 2.34 -38.55 7.46
CA THR A 60 1.01 -38.10 7.87
C THR A 60 0.31 -39.06 8.86
N GLY A 61 0.97 -40.13 9.28
CA GLY A 61 0.47 -41.07 10.30
C GLY A 61 0.60 -40.53 11.72
N ILE A 62 -0.34 -40.88 12.61
CA ILE A 62 -0.35 -40.45 14.02
C ILE A 62 0.95 -40.83 14.73
N ASP A 63 1.45 -42.05 14.50
CA ASP A 63 2.65 -42.57 15.16
C ASP A 63 3.95 -42.04 14.56
N ALA A 64 3.91 -41.51 13.31
CA ALA A 64 5.08 -41.13 12.54
C ALA A 64 5.23 -39.60 12.39
N VAL A 65 4.16 -38.82 12.53
CA VAL A 65 4.18 -37.36 12.28
C VAL A 65 5.20 -36.65 13.19
N TYR A 66 5.19 -36.92 14.47
CA TYR A 66 6.11 -36.31 15.44
C TYR A 66 7.57 -36.67 15.14
N SER A 67 7.84 -37.98 14.87
CA SER A 67 9.19 -38.45 14.55
C SER A 67 9.71 -37.90 13.21
N SER A 68 8.86 -37.78 12.19
CA SER A 68 9.25 -37.20 10.91
C SER A 68 9.63 -35.71 11.02
N ILE A 69 8.93 -34.97 11.88
CA ILE A 69 9.28 -33.58 12.19
C ILE A 69 10.56 -33.50 13.02
N GLY A 70 10.77 -34.47 13.94
CA GLY A 70 12.03 -34.62 14.67
C GLY A 70 13.22 -34.85 13.74
N TYR A 71 13.06 -35.72 12.74
CA TYR A 71 14.05 -35.98 11.70
C TYR A 71 14.44 -34.70 10.95
N LEU A 72 13.47 -33.90 10.50
CA LEU A 72 13.71 -32.61 9.87
C LEU A 72 14.55 -31.67 10.75
N SER A 73 14.30 -31.65 12.04
CA SER A 73 14.92 -30.70 12.95
C SER A 73 16.30 -31.13 13.46
N GLN A 74 16.54 -32.45 13.58
CA GLN A 74 17.76 -33.03 14.17
C GLN A 74 18.70 -33.60 13.13
N GLU A 75 18.21 -34.47 12.26
CA GLU A 75 19.06 -35.13 11.24
C GLU A 75 19.28 -34.22 10.01
N GLN A 76 18.24 -33.53 9.56
CA GLN A 76 18.32 -32.57 8.45
C GLN A 76 18.39 -31.11 8.93
N TRP A 77 18.99 -30.84 10.09
CA TRP A 77 19.00 -29.54 10.72
C TRP A 77 19.42 -28.39 9.78
N TYR A 78 20.40 -28.64 8.89
CA TYR A 78 20.99 -27.69 7.96
C TYR A 78 20.04 -27.25 6.83
N LEU A 79 19.04 -28.07 6.48
CA LEU A 79 18.04 -27.76 5.46
C LEU A 79 16.62 -27.85 6.04
N GLY A 80 16.18 -29.04 6.48
CA GLY A 80 14.85 -29.26 7.02
C GLY A 80 14.57 -28.42 8.25
N GLY A 81 15.51 -28.38 9.21
CA GLY A 81 15.38 -27.57 10.43
C GLY A 81 15.36 -26.06 10.14
N VAL A 82 16.21 -25.60 9.20
CA VAL A 82 16.20 -24.21 8.74
C VAL A 82 14.88 -23.87 8.05
N LEU A 83 14.41 -24.71 7.13
CA LEU A 83 13.14 -24.48 6.42
C LEU A 83 11.93 -24.53 7.36
N ARG A 84 11.94 -25.42 8.36
CA ARG A 84 10.92 -25.46 9.41
C ARG A 84 10.89 -24.15 10.21
N SER A 85 12.07 -23.67 10.61
CA SER A 85 12.20 -22.40 11.31
C SER A 85 11.78 -21.22 10.46
N LEU A 86 12.15 -21.18 9.17
CA LEU A 86 11.70 -20.18 8.22
C LEU A 86 10.18 -20.20 8.05
N HIS A 87 9.58 -21.39 7.92
CA HIS A 87 8.13 -21.54 7.82
C HIS A 87 7.41 -20.91 9.02
N ARG A 88 7.90 -21.23 10.21
CA ARG A 88 7.33 -20.75 11.47
C ARG A 88 7.50 -19.22 11.62
N TYR A 89 8.74 -18.71 11.52
CA TYR A 89 9.02 -17.28 11.70
C TYR A 89 8.44 -16.39 10.60
N ALA A 90 8.38 -16.89 9.36
CA ALA A 90 7.70 -16.17 8.29
C ALA A 90 6.18 -16.13 8.51
N SER A 91 5.58 -17.15 9.12
CA SER A 91 4.16 -17.13 9.51
C SER A 91 3.88 -16.07 10.57
N ASP A 92 4.71 -15.97 11.61
CA ASP A 92 4.59 -14.93 12.64
C ASP A 92 4.79 -13.54 12.05
N GLY A 93 5.84 -13.40 11.22
CA GLY A 93 6.10 -12.17 10.50
C GLY A 93 4.94 -11.76 9.60
N PHE A 94 4.31 -12.71 8.91
CA PHE A 94 3.12 -12.48 8.08
C PHE A 94 1.96 -11.94 8.92
N MET A 95 1.65 -12.55 10.06
CA MET A 95 0.59 -12.11 10.97
C MET A 95 0.85 -10.70 11.49
N LEU A 96 2.09 -10.43 11.97
CA LEU A 96 2.48 -9.12 12.45
C LEU A 96 2.36 -8.04 11.37
N VAL A 97 2.89 -8.32 10.19
CA VAL A 97 2.87 -7.37 9.06
C VAL A 97 1.43 -7.13 8.59
N MET A 98 0.57 -8.15 8.56
CA MET A 98 -0.83 -8.01 8.20
C MET A 98 -1.59 -7.13 9.21
N MET A 99 -1.36 -7.26 10.51
CA MET A 99 -1.95 -6.40 11.54
C MET A 99 -1.48 -4.95 11.42
N LEU A 100 -0.17 -4.75 11.19
CA LEU A 100 0.39 -3.43 10.95
C LEU A 100 -0.16 -2.80 9.65
N HIS A 101 -0.33 -3.60 8.60
CA HIS A 101 -0.94 -3.16 7.34
C HIS A 101 -2.39 -2.70 7.56
N LEU A 102 -3.21 -3.49 8.23
CA LEU A 102 -4.59 -3.14 8.57
C LEU A 102 -4.66 -1.83 9.36
N LEU A 103 -3.86 -1.72 10.43
CA LEU A 103 -3.83 -0.53 11.29
C LEU A 103 -3.36 0.71 10.52
N ARG A 104 -2.37 0.56 9.64
CA ARG A 104 -1.89 1.63 8.78
C ARG A 104 -2.97 2.11 7.80
N GLU A 105 -3.60 1.19 7.07
CA GLU A 105 -4.65 1.55 6.10
C GLU A 105 -5.85 2.22 6.79
N TRP A 106 -6.23 1.75 7.98
CA TRP A 106 -7.23 2.42 8.80
C TRP A 106 -6.79 3.83 9.22
N SER A 107 -5.59 4.00 9.72
CA SER A 107 -5.07 5.30 10.20
C SER A 107 -5.01 6.35 9.09
N TYR A 108 -4.70 5.92 7.86
CA TYR A 108 -4.69 6.77 6.68
C TYR A 108 -6.09 6.99 6.08
N GLY A 109 -7.14 6.42 6.66
CA GLY A 109 -8.52 6.55 6.17
C GLY A 109 -8.79 5.79 4.89
N ARG A 110 -8.05 4.70 4.64
CA ARG A 110 -8.07 3.95 3.38
C ARG A 110 -9.02 2.76 3.43
N TYR A 111 -10.24 2.93 3.92
CA TYR A 111 -11.24 1.88 4.10
C TYR A 111 -12.61 2.23 3.49
N PHE A 112 -12.72 3.34 2.75
CA PHE A 112 -13.97 3.76 2.10
C PHE A 112 -13.72 4.29 0.68
N GLY A 113 -14.80 4.60 -0.08
CA GLY A 113 -14.73 5.06 -1.45
C GLY A 113 -14.09 4.02 -2.37
N PHE A 114 -13.21 4.44 -3.26
CA PHE A 114 -12.51 3.56 -4.21
C PHE A 114 -11.66 2.46 -3.56
N ARG A 115 -11.39 2.53 -2.25
CA ARG A 115 -10.65 1.50 -1.48
C ARG A 115 -11.55 0.55 -0.71
N LEU A 116 -12.85 0.76 -0.72
CA LEU A 116 -13.83 -0.07 -0.02
C LEU A 116 -13.68 -1.55 -0.37
N TYR A 117 -13.53 -1.86 -1.64
CA TYR A 117 -13.39 -3.25 -2.09
C TYR A 117 -12.18 -3.95 -1.47
N SER A 118 -11.01 -3.31 -1.50
CA SER A 118 -9.80 -3.88 -0.88
C SER A 118 -9.95 -3.99 0.64
N TRP A 119 -10.59 -3.04 1.31
CA TRP A 119 -10.85 -3.13 2.74
C TRP A 119 -11.75 -4.34 3.08
N MET A 120 -12.90 -4.46 2.40
CA MET A 120 -13.88 -5.53 2.66
C MET A 120 -13.32 -6.92 2.37
N THR A 121 -12.54 -7.08 1.31
CA THR A 121 -11.89 -8.34 0.96
C THR A 121 -10.71 -8.69 1.85
N GLY A 122 -10.08 -7.71 2.49
CA GLY A 122 -8.98 -7.92 3.43
C GLY A 122 -9.41 -8.55 4.75
N ILE A 123 -10.63 -8.26 5.23
CA ILE A 123 -11.12 -8.75 6.52
C ILE A 123 -11.19 -10.28 6.59
N PRO A 124 -11.77 -11.01 5.61
CA PRO A 124 -11.79 -12.48 5.63
C PRO A 124 -10.40 -13.11 5.57
N LEU A 125 -9.41 -12.43 4.98
CA LEU A 125 -8.04 -12.96 4.90
C LEU A 125 -7.39 -13.12 6.28
N ILE A 126 -7.77 -12.28 7.25
CA ILE A 126 -7.32 -12.37 8.64
C ILE A 126 -7.75 -13.72 9.24
N TRP A 127 -9.02 -14.08 9.04
CA TRP A 127 -9.55 -15.35 9.53
C TRP A 127 -8.86 -16.55 8.87
N LEU A 128 -8.68 -16.51 7.55
CA LEU A 128 -7.98 -17.57 6.82
C LEU A 128 -6.53 -17.74 7.33
N ALA A 129 -5.83 -16.63 7.60
CA ALA A 129 -4.47 -16.67 8.11
C ALA A 129 -4.41 -17.29 9.52
N TYR A 130 -5.33 -16.96 10.43
CA TYR A 130 -5.40 -17.56 11.75
C TYR A 130 -5.74 -19.04 11.70
N VAL A 131 -6.73 -19.45 10.90
CA VAL A 131 -7.08 -20.86 10.72
C VAL A 131 -5.90 -21.67 10.19
N ALA A 132 -5.18 -21.13 9.18
CA ALA A 132 -3.98 -21.77 8.67
C ALA A 132 -2.89 -21.88 9.75
N GLY A 133 -2.63 -20.80 10.51
CA GLY A 133 -1.62 -20.75 11.55
C GLY A 133 -1.89 -21.75 12.68
N ILE A 134 -3.10 -21.73 13.25
CA ILE A 134 -3.50 -22.67 14.32
C ILE A 134 -3.43 -24.12 13.83
N GLY A 135 -3.95 -24.41 12.62
CA GLY A 135 -3.88 -25.74 12.04
C GLY A 135 -2.45 -26.24 11.84
N GLY A 136 -1.50 -25.33 11.54
CA GLY A 136 -0.09 -25.66 11.42
C GLY A 136 0.56 -26.12 12.73
N TYR A 137 0.12 -25.59 13.87
CA TYR A 137 0.58 -26.07 15.18
C TYR A 137 0.11 -27.50 15.45
N TRP A 138 -1.13 -27.83 15.10
CA TRP A 138 -1.68 -29.15 15.36
C TRP A 138 -0.94 -30.27 14.61
N ILE A 139 -0.40 -29.98 13.42
CA ILE A 139 0.34 -30.97 12.62
C ILE A 139 1.59 -31.48 13.34
N VAL A 140 2.24 -30.66 14.18
CA VAL A 140 3.45 -31.05 14.91
C VAL A 140 3.18 -32.17 15.90
N TRP A 141 1.99 -32.24 16.47
CA TRP A 141 1.50 -33.20 17.45
C TRP A 141 2.43 -33.36 18.65
N ASP A 142 2.89 -32.21 19.16
CA ASP A 142 3.57 -32.10 20.46
C ASP A 142 2.62 -31.58 21.56
N GLU A 143 3.14 -31.38 22.78
CA GLU A 143 2.34 -30.85 23.90
C GLU A 143 1.67 -29.49 23.58
N LEU A 144 2.33 -28.61 22.80
CA LEU A 144 1.72 -27.34 22.42
C LEU A 144 0.58 -27.55 21.41
N ALA A 145 0.73 -28.49 20.49
CA ALA A 145 -0.32 -28.91 19.57
C ALA A 145 -1.53 -29.46 20.30
N GLN A 146 -1.29 -30.33 21.31
CA GLN A 146 -2.33 -30.86 22.17
C GLN A 146 -3.09 -29.75 22.90
N LEU A 147 -2.39 -28.81 23.55
CA LEU A 147 -2.99 -27.67 24.22
C LEU A 147 -3.82 -26.82 23.24
N SER A 148 -3.25 -26.51 22.09
CA SER A 148 -3.93 -25.68 21.08
C SER A 148 -5.17 -26.37 20.51
N ALA A 149 -5.11 -27.68 20.24
CA ALA A 149 -6.24 -28.44 19.73
C ALA A 149 -7.38 -28.53 20.77
N THR A 150 -7.06 -28.81 22.04
CA THR A 150 -8.03 -28.84 23.14
C THR A 150 -8.71 -27.48 23.31
N ALA A 151 -7.92 -26.43 23.50
CA ALA A 151 -8.44 -25.07 23.71
C ALA A 151 -9.26 -24.55 22.53
N THR A 152 -8.86 -24.85 21.29
CA THR A 152 -9.63 -24.46 20.11
C THR A 152 -10.96 -25.21 20.03
N THR A 153 -10.99 -26.50 20.27
CA THR A 153 -12.22 -27.29 20.23
C THR A 153 -13.18 -26.87 21.34
N GLU A 154 -12.70 -26.60 22.56
CA GLU A 154 -13.50 -26.05 23.65
C GLU A 154 -14.09 -24.67 23.30
N LEU A 155 -13.29 -23.81 22.64
CA LEU A 155 -13.76 -22.52 22.14
C LEU A 155 -14.84 -22.67 21.06
N LEU A 156 -14.71 -23.67 20.17
CA LEU A 156 -15.69 -23.97 19.12
C LEU A 156 -16.97 -24.57 19.70
N ASP A 157 -16.88 -25.41 20.73
CA ASP A 157 -18.03 -26.05 21.38
C ASP A 157 -18.97 -25.04 22.04
N TRP A 158 -18.48 -23.85 22.37
CA TRP A 158 -19.33 -22.78 22.87
C TRP A 158 -20.31 -22.23 21.81
N LEU A 159 -19.98 -22.37 20.53
CA LEU A 159 -20.88 -21.96 19.44
C LEU A 159 -22.04 -22.97 19.31
N PRO A 160 -23.31 -22.52 19.21
CA PRO A 160 -24.47 -23.41 19.13
C PRO A 160 -24.61 -24.05 17.72
N ILE A 161 -23.49 -24.44 17.13
CA ILE A 161 -23.42 -25.08 15.80
C ILE A 161 -23.34 -26.61 15.99
N PHE A 162 -22.77 -27.05 17.10
CA PHE A 162 -22.58 -28.46 17.41
C PHE A 162 -23.58 -28.94 18.46
N ASN A 163 -24.24 -30.06 18.20
CA ASN A 163 -25.21 -30.65 19.13
C ASN A 163 -24.54 -31.37 20.31
N GLU A 164 -23.29 -31.81 20.14
CA GLU A 164 -22.47 -32.48 21.17
C GLU A 164 -21.08 -31.85 21.22
N PRO A 165 -20.42 -31.87 22.40
CA PRO A 165 -19.08 -31.35 22.55
C PRO A 165 -18.10 -32.01 21.60
N SER A 166 -17.61 -31.25 20.58
CA SER A 166 -16.66 -31.71 19.57
C SER A 166 -15.29 -32.00 20.18
N ALA A 167 -14.92 -31.28 21.25
CA ALA A 167 -13.67 -31.52 21.98
C ALA A 167 -13.51 -32.97 22.45
N ARG A 168 -14.58 -33.58 22.93
CA ARG A 168 -14.56 -34.99 23.34
C ARG A 168 -14.33 -35.95 22.19
N ASN A 169 -14.88 -35.65 21.02
CA ASN A 169 -14.76 -36.49 19.84
C ASN A 169 -13.39 -36.35 19.15
N PHE A 170 -12.73 -35.20 19.26
CA PHE A 170 -11.44 -34.96 18.63
C PHE A 170 -10.23 -35.32 19.49
N LEU A 171 -10.42 -35.45 20.83
CA LEU A 171 -9.32 -35.65 21.78
C LEU A 171 -9.39 -37.00 22.50
N SER A 172 -10.27 -37.90 22.05
CA SER A 172 -10.24 -39.28 22.57
C SER A 172 -9.20 -40.10 21.76
N PRO A 173 -8.48 -41.03 22.42
CA PRO A 173 -7.53 -41.90 21.74
C PRO A 173 -8.13 -42.69 20.57
N ASP A 174 -9.44 -42.98 20.65
CA ASP A 174 -10.14 -43.75 19.60
C ASP A 174 -10.48 -42.95 18.35
N THR A 175 -10.48 -41.63 18.43
CA THR A 175 -10.83 -40.73 17.29
C THR A 175 -9.62 -40.13 16.61
N ILE A 176 -8.50 -40.02 17.31
CA ILE A 176 -7.23 -39.52 16.74
C ILE A 176 -6.58 -40.67 15.95
N SER A 177 -6.62 -40.56 14.66
CA SER A 177 -6.19 -41.60 13.72
C SER A 177 -5.48 -40.97 12.53
N ASP A 178 -4.86 -41.77 11.66
CA ASP A 178 -4.26 -41.32 10.40
C ASP A 178 -5.24 -40.52 9.54
N ARG A 179 -6.54 -40.85 9.59
CA ARG A 179 -7.58 -40.09 8.88
C ARG A 179 -7.69 -38.67 9.44
N PHE A 180 -7.60 -38.50 10.77
CA PHE A 180 -7.61 -37.20 11.40
C PHE A 180 -6.45 -36.33 10.89
N PHE A 181 -5.22 -36.86 10.90
CA PHE A 181 -4.06 -36.13 10.40
C PHE A 181 -4.15 -35.84 8.90
N THR A 182 -4.66 -36.76 8.09
CA THR A 182 -4.90 -36.53 6.66
C THR A 182 -5.87 -35.36 6.45
N VAL A 183 -6.97 -35.28 7.20
CA VAL A 183 -7.93 -34.16 7.11
C VAL A 183 -7.29 -32.87 7.58
N LEU A 184 -6.53 -32.88 8.67
CA LEU A 184 -5.86 -31.71 9.22
C LEU A 184 -4.85 -31.13 8.20
N ILE A 185 -4.04 -31.96 7.58
CA ILE A 185 -3.09 -31.55 6.54
C ILE A 185 -3.84 -31.02 5.32
N PHE A 186 -4.93 -31.68 4.91
CA PHE A 186 -5.76 -31.17 3.81
C PHE A 186 -6.31 -29.78 4.09
N ILE A 187 -6.79 -29.52 5.31
CA ILE A 187 -7.25 -28.19 5.73
C ILE A 187 -6.09 -27.19 5.73
N HIS A 188 -4.95 -27.58 6.34
CA HIS A 188 -3.78 -26.69 6.42
C HIS A 188 -3.20 -26.31 5.04
N LEU A 189 -3.25 -27.19 4.06
CA LEU A 189 -2.86 -26.88 2.67
C LEU A 189 -3.96 -26.14 1.92
N GLY A 190 -5.23 -26.49 2.14
CA GLY A 190 -6.37 -25.92 1.42
C GLY A 190 -6.65 -24.46 1.81
N VAL A 191 -6.54 -24.12 3.11
CA VAL A 191 -6.78 -22.76 3.58
C VAL A 191 -5.79 -21.74 3.00
N PRO A 192 -4.47 -21.99 2.93
CA PRO A 192 -3.54 -21.11 2.21
C PRO A 192 -3.84 -20.95 0.71
N LEU A 193 -4.38 -21.97 0.05
CA LEU A 193 -4.83 -21.82 -1.34
C LEU A 193 -6.02 -20.86 -1.46
N LEU A 194 -6.99 -20.94 -0.53
CA LEU A 194 -8.06 -19.97 -0.42
C LEU A 194 -7.55 -18.57 -0.07
N LEU A 195 -6.53 -18.49 0.78
CA LEU A 195 -5.87 -17.22 1.13
C LEU A 195 -5.22 -16.59 -0.12
N ILE A 196 -4.52 -17.37 -0.96
CA ILE A 196 -3.93 -16.88 -2.22
C ILE A 196 -5.02 -16.39 -3.17
N LEU A 197 -6.12 -17.13 -3.32
CA LEU A 197 -7.27 -16.70 -4.13
C LEU A 197 -7.89 -15.40 -3.59
N GLY A 198 -8.05 -15.32 -2.27
CA GLY A 198 -8.55 -14.12 -1.59
C GLY A 198 -7.60 -12.92 -1.74
N LEU A 199 -6.29 -13.13 -1.70
CA LEU A 199 -5.29 -12.08 -1.96
C LEU A 199 -5.36 -11.59 -3.40
N TRP A 200 -5.54 -12.49 -4.37
CA TRP A 200 -5.81 -12.08 -5.75
C TRP A 200 -7.05 -11.18 -5.83
N ALA A 201 -8.15 -11.60 -5.21
CA ALA A 201 -9.37 -10.78 -5.13
C ALA A 201 -9.11 -9.44 -4.44
N HIS A 202 -8.32 -9.41 -3.37
CA HIS A 202 -8.00 -8.21 -2.59
C HIS A 202 -7.25 -7.15 -3.42
N VAL A 203 -6.39 -7.56 -4.35
CA VAL A 203 -5.53 -6.65 -5.11
C VAL A 203 -5.93 -6.42 -6.56
N HIS A 204 -6.83 -7.22 -7.14
CA HIS A 204 -7.07 -7.21 -8.60
C HIS A 204 -7.65 -5.90 -9.14
N ARG A 205 -8.29 -5.06 -8.29
CA ARG A 205 -8.78 -3.72 -8.67
C ARG A 205 -7.72 -2.61 -8.54
N ILE A 206 -6.49 -2.96 -8.21
CA ILE A 206 -5.39 -2.03 -8.08
C ILE A 206 -4.44 -2.25 -9.25
N SER A 207 -4.22 -1.24 -10.10
CA SER A 207 -3.24 -1.29 -11.19
C SER A 207 -1.82 -1.15 -10.65
N HIS A 208 -0.85 -1.72 -11.34
CA HIS A 208 0.58 -1.60 -10.99
C HIS A 208 0.86 -1.96 -9.53
N VAL A 209 0.35 -3.11 -9.08
CA VAL A 209 0.63 -3.62 -7.72
C VAL A 209 2.08 -4.03 -7.61
N ASP A 210 2.77 -3.54 -6.60
CA ASP A 210 4.07 -4.05 -6.20
C ASP A 210 3.84 -5.36 -5.41
N TYR A 211 3.92 -6.50 -6.08
CA TYR A 211 3.72 -7.82 -5.47
C TYR A 211 4.88 -8.22 -4.56
N LEU A 212 6.05 -7.65 -4.75
CA LEU A 212 7.25 -7.88 -3.95
C LEU A 212 7.81 -6.53 -3.48
N PRO A 213 8.37 -6.46 -2.29
CA PRO A 213 9.06 -5.25 -1.85
C PRO A 213 10.36 -5.05 -2.63
N THR A 214 11.05 -3.95 -2.38
CA THR A 214 12.32 -3.70 -3.05
C THR A 214 13.34 -4.81 -2.78
N ARG A 215 14.30 -5.01 -3.68
CA ARG A 215 15.33 -6.04 -3.54
C ARG A 215 16.07 -5.97 -2.19
N ARG A 216 16.35 -4.76 -1.70
CA ARG A 216 17.02 -4.55 -0.41
C ARG A 216 16.17 -5.04 0.74
N VAL A 217 14.88 -4.71 0.74
CA VAL A 217 13.93 -5.17 1.76
C VAL A 217 13.75 -6.68 1.70
N MET A 218 13.64 -7.29 0.52
CA MET A 218 13.57 -8.74 0.36
C MET A 218 14.81 -9.44 0.95
N LEU A 219 16.00 -8.99 0.57
CA LEU A 219 17.25 -9.57 1.06
C LEU A 219 17.43 -9.39 2.55
N ALA A 220 17.10 -8.22 3.08
CA ALA A 220 17.17 -7.96 4.52
C ALA A 220 16.19 -8.85 5.31
N THR A 221 14.96 -9.00 4.83
CA THR A 221 13.95 -9.88 5.45
C THR A 221 14.40 -11.34 5.40
N ALA A 222 14.84 -11.83 4.24
CA ALA A 222 15.34 -13.20 4.11
C ALA A 222 16.56 -13.46 5.00
N ALA A 223 17.52 -12.52 5.03
CA ALA A 223 18.71 -12.64 5.87
C ALA A 223 18.34 -12.65 7.37
N ALA A 224 17.47 -11.74 7.80
CA ALA A 224 17.02 -11.68 9.20
C ALA A 224 16.31 -12.98 9.63
N LEU A 225 15.41 -13.50 8.81
CA LEU A 225 14.72 -14.77 9.07
C LEU A 225 15.71 -15.96 9.07
N THR A 226 16.66 -16.00 8.15
CA THR A 226 17.67 -17.07 8.09
C THR A 226 18.60 -17.02 9.31
N VAL A 227 19.06 -15.83 9.68
CA VAL A 227 19.86 -15.64 10.91
C VAL A 227 19.07 -16.10 12.12
N LEU A 228 17.81 -15.71 12.25
CA LEU A 228 16.95 -16.13 13.35
C LEU A 228 16.76 -17.66 13.35
N ALA A 229 16.54 -18.28 12.19
CA ALA A 229 16.39 -19.73 12.05
C ALA A 229 17.67 -20.51 12.49
N LEU A 230 18.85 -19.95 12.23
CA LEU A 230 20.12 -20.58 12.61
C LEU A 230 20.44 -20.40 14.12
N PHE A 231 20.16 -19.20 14.69
CA PHE A 231 20.48 -18.92 16.09
C PHE A 231 19.41 -19.35 17.09
N ARG A 232 18.18 -19.46 16.63
CA ARG A 232 16.99 -19.89 17.41
C ARG A 232 16.18 -20.89 16.58
N PRO A 233 16.68 -22.09 16.33
CA PRO A 233 15.95 -23.10 15.58
C PRO A 233 14.65 -23.47 16.29
N VAL A 234 13.58 -23.64 15.51
CA VAL A 234 12.28 -24.10 16.01
C VAL A 234 12.35 -25.60 16.26
N LEU A 235 12.16 -25.99 17.52
CA LEU A 235 12.15 -27.38 17.96
C LEU A 235 10.74 -27.76 18.42
N SER A 236 10.44 -29.07 18.46
CA SER A 236 9.19 -29.57 19.04
C SER A 236 9.29 -29.66 20.56
N ASN A 237 8.18 -29.45 21.26
CA ASN A 237 8.02 -29.85 22.65
C ASN A 237 7.97 -31.40 22.75
N PRO A 238 7.90 -32.00 23.94
CA PRO A 238 7.64 -33.44 24.08
C PRO A 238 6.41 -33.85 23.27
N PRO A 239 6.33 -35.13 22.86
CA PRO A 239 5.19 -35.62 22.08
C PRO A 239 3.88 -35.48 22.85
N ALA A 240 2.78 -35.23 22.15
CA ALA A 240 1.45 -35.14 22.73
C ALA A 240 1.10 -36.40 23.53
N ASN A 241 0.53 -36.20 24.72
CA ASN A 241 0.06 -37.27 25.59
C ASN A 241 -1.32 -36.90 26.16
N LEU A 242 -2.37 -37.46 25.59
CA LEU A 242 -3.74 -37.18 26.01
C LEU A 242 -4.10 -37.65 27.44
N ALA A 243 -3.25 -38.48 28.04
CA ALA A 243 -3.41 -38.91 29.43
C ALA A 243 -2.85 -37.90 30.46
N SER A 244 -2.17 -36.86 30.01
CA SER A 244 -1.56 -35.85 30.88
C SER A 244 -1.91 -34.42 30.41
N VAL A 245 -1.97 -33.50 31.37
CA VAL A 245 -2.08 -32.05 31.08
C VAL A 245 -0.66 -31.52 30.83
N PRO A 246 -0.41 -30.85 29.73
CA PRO A 246 0.89 -30.23 29.45
C PRO A 246 1.33 -29.29 30.58
N GLY A 247 2.63 -29.29 30.89
CA GLY A 247 3.22 -28.42 31.90
C GLY A 247 3.47 -26.98 31.40
N GLU A 248 4.59 -26.41 31.80
CA GLU A 248 5.00 -25.08 31.31
C GLU A 248 5.48 -25.15 29.85
N LEU A 249 4.80 -24.41 28.96
CA LEU A 249 5.09 -24.37 27.51
C LEU A 249 5.54 -22.98 27.08
N ALA A 250 6.52 -22.93 26.19
CA ALA A 250 6.84 -21.71 25.46
C ALA A 250 5.71 -21.39 24.47
N PHE A 251 5.12 -20.22 24.63
CA PHE A 251 3.87 -19.87 23.96
C PHE A 251 4.09 -18.90 22.79
N ASP A 252 3.35 -19.11 21.70
CA ASP A 252 3.28 -18.19 20.58
C ASP A 252 2.17 -17.15 20.79
N TRP A 253 2.58 -15.93 21.09
CA TRP A 253 1.66 -14.81 21.32
C TRP A 253 1.08 -14.19 20.03
N PHE A 254 1.60 -14.52 18.84
CA PHE A 254 1.08 -13.95 17.58
C PHE A 254 -0.10 -14.77 17.03
N ILE A 255 -0.02 -16.08 17.07
CA ILE A 255 -1.04 -16.96 16.48
C ILE A 255 -1.95 -17.56 17.57
N LEU A 256 -1.38 -18.00 18.70
CA LEU A 256 -2.11 -18.72 19.73
C LEU A 256 -2.65 -17.84 20.88
N PHE A 257 -2.55 -16.50 20.79
CA PHE A 257 -2.96 -15.58 21.87
C PHE A 257 -4.42 -15.76 22.33
N ILE A 258 -5.27 -16.33 21.47
CA ILE A 258 -6.68 -16.59 21.82
C ILE A 258 -6.85 -17.60 22.95
N HIS A 259 -5.93 -18.58 23.09
CA HIS A 259 -6.03 -19.61 24.12
C HIS A 259 -5.86 -19.04 25.52
N PRO A 260 -4.73 -18.37 25.88
CA PRO A 260 -4.62 -17.75 27.20
C PRO A 260 -5.66 -16.65 27.43
N LEU A 261 -6.14 -15.98 26.37
CA LEU A 261 -7.23 -15.03 26.51
C LEU A 261 -8.54 -15.72 26.91
N THR A 262 -8.79 -16.92 26.38
CA THR A 262 -9.95 -17.73 26.76
C THR A 262 -9.87 -18.17 28.24
N ASP A 263 -8.69 -18.63 28.66
CA ASP A 263 -8.46 -19.08 30.06
C ASP A 263 -8.58 -17.93 31.07
N LEU A 264 -8.08 -16.74 30.70
CA LEU A 264 -8.16 -15.54 31.55
C LEU A 264 -9.54 -14.88 31.57
N SER A 265 -10.43 -15.24 30.64
CA SER A 265 -11.76 -14.63 30.53
C SER A 265 -12.87 -15.67 30.39
N SER A 266 -13.34 -15.93 29.20
CA SER A 266 -14.30 -17.00 28.88
C SER A 266 -14.43 -17.16 27.35
N PRO A 267 -14.88 -18.33 26.85
CA PRO A 267 -15.17 -18.52 25.42
C PRO A 267 -16.17 -17.49 24.87
N ALA A 268 -17.19 -17.14 25.66
CA ALA A 268 -18.19 -16.13 25.34
C ALA A 268 -17.55 -14.75 25.04
N PHE A 269 -16.66 -14.34 25.93
CA PHE A 269 -15.96 -13.06 25.79
C PHE A 269 -15.06 -13.07 24.54
N VAL A 270 -14.30 -14.14 24.30
CA VAL A 270 -13.42 -14.25 23.13
C VAL A 270 -14.22 -14.21 21.84
N TRP A 271 -15.34 -14.94 21.74
CA TRP A 271 -16.21 -14.85 20.55
C TRP A 271 -16.84 -13.48 20.38
N ALA A 272 -17.32 -12.87 21.48
CA ALA A 272 -17.85 -11.50 21.42
C ALA A 272 -16.80 -10.50 20.95
N LEU A 273 -15.54 -10.65 21.39
CA LEU A 273 -14.42 -9.81 20.96
C LEU A 273 -14.12 -10.03 19.47
N LEU A 274 -13.96 -11.28 19.02
CA LEU A 274 -13.60 -11.62 17.65
C LEU A 274 -14.69 -11.19 16.65
N PHE A 275 -15.95 -11.55 16.92
CA PHE A 275 -17.07 -11.12 16.07
C PHE A 275 -17.34 -9.62 16.18
N GLY A 276 -17.20 -9.04 17.36
CA GLY A 276 -17.35 -7.59 17.57
C GLY A 276 -16.31 -6.78 16.81
N LEU A 277 -15.03 -7.17 16.85
CA LEU A 277 -13.98 -6.54 16.07
C LEU A 277 -14.20 -6.73 14.56
N THR A 278 -14.59 -7.93 14.15
CA THR A 278 -14.90 -8.20 12.73
C THR A 278 -16.08 -7.35 12.25
N ALA A 279 -17.16 -7.29 13.02
CA ALA A 279 -18.32 -6.44 12.72
C ALA A 279 -17.95 -4.95 12.69
N LEU A 280 -17.11 -4.51 13.62
CA LEU A 280 -16.58 -3.14 13.64
C LEU A 280 -15.79 -2.84 12.37
N LEU A 281 -14.89 -3.72 11.94
CA LEU A 281 -14.12 -3.53 10.71
C LEU A 281 -15.03 -3.42 9.48
N PHE A 282 -16.09 -4.25 9.39
CA PHE A 282 -17.08 -4.16 8.33
C PHE A 282 -17.96 -2.90 8.42
N ALA A 283 -18.22 -2.39 9.63
CA ALA A 283 -19.04 -1.21 9.86
C ALA A 283 -18.28 0.12 9.66
N LEU A 284 -16.95 0.15 9.78
CA LEU A 284 -16.14 1.37 9.63
C LEU A 284 -16.44 2.15 8.34
N PRO A 285 -16.59 1.52 7.16
CA PRO A 285 -16.94 2.23 5.94
C PRO A 285 -18.35 2.86 5.93
N LEU A 286 -19.23 2.42 6.83
CA LEU A 286 -20.60 2.94 6.95
C LEU A 286 -20.68 4.20 7.80
N LEU A 287 -19.61 4.54 8.53
CA LEU A 287 -19.56 5.78 9.32
C LEU A 287 -19.68 6.99 8.39
N PRO A 288 -20.25 8.11 8.86
CA PRO A 288 -20.36 9.31 8.06
C PRO A 288 -19.00 9.80 7.55
N HIS A 289 -18.85 9.87 6.25
CA HIS A 289 -17.71 10.45 5.56
C HIS A 289 -18.15 11.73 4.85
N GLY A 290 -17.22 12.64 4.57
CA GLY A 290 -17.49 13.80 3.74
C GLY A 290 -17.99 13.39 2.34
N ARG A 291 -18.57 14.35 1.60
CA ARG A 291 -18.99 14.08 0.21
C ARG A 291 -17.80 13.57 -0.60
N PRO A 292 -17.96 12.50 -1.40
CA PRO A 292 -16.89 12.02 -2.26
C PRO A 292 -16.51 13.14 -3.25
N PRO A 293 -15.21 13.32 -3.55
CA PRO A 293 -14.78 14.30 -4.53
C PRO A 293 -15.31 13.91 -5.91
N PRO A 294 -15.62 14.90 -6.78
CA PRO A 294 -16.06 14.63 -8.15
C PRO A 294 -15.02 13.81 -8.92
N VAL A 295 -15.49 12.87 -9.74
CA VAL A 295 -14.65 12.00 -10.55
C VAL A 295 -14.13 12.72 -11.80
N ALA A 296 -13.11 12.15 -12.46
CA ALA A 296 -12.59 12.65 -13.72
C ALA A 296 -13.68 12.64 -14.81
N VAL A 297 -13.71 13.68 -15.63
CA VAL A 297 -14.69 13.85 -16.72
C VAL A 297 -13.98 13.78 -18.06
N VAL A 298 -14.50 12.96 -18.96
CA VAL A 298 -14.01 12.82 -20.35
C VAL A 298 -14.77 13.75 -21.28
N ASN A 299 -14.03 14.50 -22.09
CA ASN A 299 -14.60 15.27 -23.19
C ASN A 299 -14.43 14.51 -24.51
N PRO A 300 -15.50 13.96 -25.10
CA PRO A 300 -15.41 13.16 -26.33
C PRO A 300 -14.81 13.92 -27.51
N ALA A 301 -15.08 15.21 -27.62
CA ALA A 301 -14.56 16.03 -28.73
C ALA A 301 -13.03 16.15 -28.71
N ASN A 302 -12.40 16.13 -27.52
CA ASN A 302 -10.96 16.29 -27.34
C ASN A 302 -10.22 14.99 -26.94
N CYS A 303 -10.95 13.89 -26.68
CA CYS A 303 -10.34 12.59 -26.43
C CYS A 303 -9.87 11.96 -27.74
N THR A 304 -8.61 11.59 -27.83
CA THR A 304 -7.99 10.97 -29.00
C THR A 304 -7.96 9.44 -28.95
N GLY A 305 -8.38 8.83 -27.84
CA GLY A 305 -8.34 7.38 -27.64
C GLY A 305 -6.95 6.79 -27.50
N CYS A 306 -5.96 7.56 -27.00
CA CYS A 306 -4.54 7.18 -26.94
C CYS A 306 -4.16 6.28 -25.75
N ASP A 307 -5.10 5.89 -24.90
CA ASP A 307 -4.96 4.96 -23.77
C ASP A 307 -4.02 5.40 -22.63
N ARG A 308 -3.34 6.54 -22.70
CA ARG A 308 -2.39 7.00 -21.65
C ARG A 308 -3.05 7.17 -20.28
N CYS A 309 -4.28 7.71 -20.24
CA CYS A 309 -5.03 7.84 -18.99
C CYS A 309 -5.42 6.48 -18.39
N LEU A 310 -5.69 5.46 -19.23
CA LEU A 310 -5.90 4.07 -18.81
C LEU A 310 -4.60 3.50 -18.22
N ALA A 311 -3.49 3.62 -18.96
CA ALA A 311 -2.19 3.06 -18.54
C ALA A 311 -1.67 3.67 -17.23
N ASP A 312 -1.98 4.95 -16.97
CA ASP A 312 -1.49 5.66 -15.79
C ASP A 312 -2.45 5.62 -14.59
N CYS A 313 -3.69 5.10 -14.76
CA CYS A 313 -4.65 5.05 -13.67
C CYS A 313 -4.24 4.04 -12.58
N PRO A 314 -4.01 4.48 -11.32
CA PRO A 314 -3.56 3.57 -10.25
C PRO A 314 -4.64 2.58 -9.78
N TYR A 315 -5.89 2.78 -10.16
CA TYR A 315 -7.05 2.05 -9.63
C TYR A 315 -7.92 1.38 -10.69
N ALA A 316 -7.39 1.22 -11.91
CA ALA A 316 -8.14 0.63 -13.04
C ALA A 316 -9.52 1.27 -13.29
N ALA A 317 -9.67 2.55 -12.90
CA ALA A 317 -10.93 3.29 -13.03
C ALA A 317 -11.23 3.77 -14.46
N ILE A 318 -10.37 3.50 -15.42
CA ILE A 318 -10.53 3.93 -16.81
C ILE A 318 -10.55 2.70 -17.70
N SER A 319 -11.54 2.63 -18.57
CA SER A 319 -11.67 1.67 -19.65
C SER A 319 -11.77 2.39 -20.99
N MET A 320 -11.65 1.66 -22.11
CA MET A 320 -11.79 2.21 -23.44
C MET A 320 -13.00 1.60 -24.15
N ALA A 321 -13.92 2.44 -24.58
CA ALA A 321 -15.10 2.06 -25.37
C ALA A 321 -15.00 2.60 -26.81
N PRO A 322 -15.79 2.09 -27.76
CA PRO A 322 -15.93 2.69 -29.09
C PRO A 322 -16.39 4.15 -28.99
N HIS A 323 -15.79 5.04 -29.80
CA HIS A 323 -16.15 6.45 -29.78
C HIS A 323 -17.47 6.70 -30.48
N PRO A 324 -18.50 7.30 -29.83
CA PRO A 324 -19.84 7.41 -30.40
C PRO A 324 -19.93 8.26 -31.67
N GLY A 325 -19.03 9.22 -31.86
CA GLY A 325 -19.03 10.13 -32.99
C GLY A 325 -17.85 9.99 -33.97
N ARG A 326 -16.95 8.98 -33.76
CA ARG A 326 -15.78 8.76 -34.61
C ARG A 326 -15.55 7.26 -34.84
N PRO A 327 -16.13 6.66 -35.91
CA PRO A 327 -15.95 5.24 -36.21
C PRO A 327 -14.46 4.84 -36.25
N GLY A 328 -14.14 3.68 -35.68
CA GLY A 328 -12.77 3.16 -35.57
C GLY A 328 -11.89 3.80 -34.48
N SER A 329 -12.39 4.84 -33.79
CA SER A 329 -11.69 5.46 -32.65
C SER A 329 -12.22 4.94 -31.32
N ARG A 330 -11.41 5.06 -30.27
CA ARG A 330 -11.79 4.74 -28.89
C ARG A 330 -12.00 5.99 -28.06
N LEU A 331 -12.80 5.87 -26.99
CA LEU A 331 -13.09 6.90 -26.01
C LEU A 331 -12.80 6.36 -24.62
N ALA A 332 -12.10 7.14 -23.78
CA ALA A 332 -11.94 6.81 -22.38
C ALA A 332 -13.28 6.90 -21.64
N VAL A 333 -13.56 5.93 -20.79
CA VAL A 333 -14.74 5.88 -19.91
C VAL A 333 -14.25 5.73 -18.48
N VAL A 334 -14.73 6.57 -17.59
CA VAL A 334 -14.35 6.58 -16.17
C VAL A 334 -15.41 5.83 -15.36
N ASP A 335 -14.97 4.85 -14.58
CA ASP A 335 -15.79 4.19 -13.57
C ASP A 335 -15.80 5.07 -12.30
N PRO A 336 -16.95 5.64 -11.90
CA PRO A 336 -17.04 6.53 -10.76
C PRO A 336 -16.74 5.84 -9.42
N ASP A 337 -17.01 4.55 -9.29
CA ASP A 337 -16.81 3.79 -8.06
C ASP A 337 -15.33 3.46 -7.81
N LEU A 338 -14.52 3.42 -8.86
CA LEU A 338 -13.09 3.16 -8.80
C LEU A 338 -12.24 4.44 -8.87
N CYS A 339 -12.82 5.57 -9.28
CA CYS A 339 -12.08 6.81 -9.46
C CYS A 339 -11.68 7.44 -8.12
N ALA A 340 -10.37 7.51 -7.86
CA ALA A 340 -9.80 8.15 -6.68
C ALA A 340 -9.79 9.69 -6.73
N ALA A 341 -10.25 10.30 -7.80
CA ALA A 341 -10.21 11.75 -8.02
C ALA A 341 -8.81 12.38 -7.88
N CYS A 342 -7.75 11.66 -8.27
CA CYS A 342 -6.36 12.08 -8.11
C CYS A 342 -5.83 13.01 -9.22
N GLY A 343 -6.48 13.03 -10.39
CA GLY A 343 -6.09 13.84 -11.54
C GLY A 343 -4.90 13.32 -12.37
N ILE A 344 -4.30 12.18 -12.02
CA ILE A 344 -3.15 11.60 -12.76
C ILE A 344 -3.47 11.42 -14.25
N CYS A 345 -4.72 11.08 -14.57
CA CYS A 345 -5.21 10.95 -15.94
C CYS A 345 -5.19 12.27 -16.71
N ALA A 346 -5.47 13.39 -16.06
CA ALA A 346 -5.35 14.72 -16.67
C ALA A 346 -3.88 15.06 -16.97
N GLY A 347 -2.95 14.73 -16.07
CA GLY A 347 -1.51 14.85 -16.29
C GLY A 347 -0.97 13.95 -17.41
N ALA A 348 -1.60 12.78 -17.62
CA ALA A 348 -1.25 11.85 -18.69
C ALA A 348 -1.80 12.25 -20.08
N CYS A 349 -2.79 13.13 -20.12
CA CYS A 349 -3.51 13.44 -21.35
C CYS A 349 -2.67 14.32 -22.28
N PRO A 350 -2.41 13.93 -23.55
CA PRO A 350 -1.64 14.77 -24.48
C PRO A 350 -2.33 16.09 -24.81
N SER A 351 -3.64 16.18 -24.61
CA SER A 351 -4.39 17.41 -24.82
C SER A 351 -4.29 18.40 -23.66
N SER A 352 -3.72 18.00 -22.52
CA SER A 352 -3.52 18.83 -21.33
C SER A 352 -2.28 19.72 -21.45
N THR A 353 -2.11 20.42 -22.57
CA THR A 353 -0.99 21.33 -22.78
C THR A 353 -1.43 22.78 -22.67
N PRO A 354 -0.75 23.63 -21.87
CA PRO A 354 -1.10 25.05 -21.72
C PRO A 354 -0.84 25.87 -22.97
N PHE A 355 -0.08 25.35 -23.94
CA PHE A 355 0.28 26.04 -25.20
C PHE A 355 -0.84 26.13 -26.24
N ARG A 356 -2.00 25.50 -25.98
CA ARG A 356 -3.14 25.65 -26.90
C ARG A 356 -3.66 27.09 -26.89
N ARG A 357 -3.74 27.68 -28.10
CA ARG A 357 -4.25 29.03 -28.33
C ARG A 357 -5.77 29.08 -28.28
N ARG A 358 -6.35 28.84 -27.12
CA ARG A 358 -7.80 28.97 -26.88
C ARG A 358 -7.99 29.71 -25.56
N GLU A 359 -8.98 30.59 -25.53
CA GLU A 359 -9.35 31.33 -24.34
C GLU A 359 -9.60 30.35 -23.18
N LYS A 360 -10.35 29.30 -23.44
CA LYS A 360 -10.61 28.22 -22.48
C LYS A 360 -9.96 26.91 -22.91
N LEU A 361 -9.06 26.40 -22.08
CA LEU A 361 -8.39 25.13 -22.32
C LEU A 361 -9.32 23.95 -21.97
N VAL A 362 -9.72 23.20 -22.99
CA VAL A 362 -10.51 21.98 -22.82
C VAL A 362 -9.67 20.78 -23.19
N THR A 363 -9.54 19.84 -22.27
CA THR A 363 -8.73 18.62 -22.43
C THR A 363 -9.57 17.40 -22.76
N GLY A 364 -8.95 16.28 -23.10
CA GLY A 364 -9.67 15.02 -23.38
C GLY A 364 -10.21 14.33 -22.13
N ILE A 365 -9.54 14.54 -20.99
CA ILE A 365 -9.99 14.11 -19.65
C ILE A 365 -9.49 15.13 -18.64
N ASP A 366 -10.33 15.52 -17.68
CA ASP A 366 -10.02 16.58 -16.72
C ASP A 366 -10.68 16.33 -15.36
N MET A 367 -10.25 17.10 -14.37
CA MET A 367 -10.78 17.06 -13.01
C MET A 367 -11.67 18.27 -12.72
N PRO A 368 -12.94 18.07 -12.29
CA PRO A 368 -13.81 19.19 -11.98
C PRO A 368 -13.33 20.08 -10.82
N GLN A 369 -12.61 19.50 -9.84
CA GLN A 369 -12.13 20.24 -8.65
C GLN A 369 -10.99 21.20 -9.00
N LEU A 370 -10.11 20.79 -9.90
CA LEU A 370 -8.97 21.58 -10.39
C LEU A 370 -8.72 21.20 -11.85
N SER A 371 -9.39 21.91 -12.76
CA SER A 371 -9.21 21.65 -14.18
C SER A 371 -7.83 22.13 -14.67
N VAL A 372 -7.35 21.53 -15.75
CA VAL A 372 -6.10 21.97 -16.39
C VAL A 372 -6.19 23.44 -16.83
N ASN A 373 -7.39 23.93 -17.18
CA ASN A 373 -7.62 25.34 -17.46
C ASN A 373 -7.47 26.20 -16.20
N ALA A 374 -8.08 25.80 -15.08
CA ALA A 374 -7.92 26.51 -13.80
C ALA A 374 -6.46 26.54 -13.35
N LEU A 375 -5.72 25.45 -13.55
CA LEU A 375 -4.29 25.39 -13.29
C LEU A 375 -3.50 26.41 -14.14
N ARG A 376 -3.85 26.54 -15.44
CA ARG A 376 -3.27 27.53 -16.31
C ARG A 376 -3.58 28.96 -15.85
N GLU A 377 -4.83 29.25 -15.53
CA GLU A 377 -5.26 30.57 -15.02
C GLU A 377 -4.55 30.95 -13.71
N GLN A 378 -4.41 30.00 -12.76
CA GLN A 378 -3.66 30.24 -11.54
C GLN A 378 -2.19 30.58 -11.82
N LEU A 379 -1.54 29.85 -12.71
CA LEU A 379 -0.16 30.10 -13.10
C LEU A 379 0.00 31.46 -13.77
N GLU A 380 -0.87 31.79 -14.74
CA GLU A 380 -0.87 33.08 -15.45
C GLU A 380 -1.13 34.26 -14.51
N ALA A 381 -1.98 34.08 -13.49
CA ALA A 381 -2.24 35.12 -12.47
C ALA A 381 -1.07 35.27 -11.47
N ALA A 382 -0.32 34.20 -11.20
CA ALA A 382 0.79 34.20 -10.26
C ALA A 382 2.07 34.82 -10.86
N LEU A 383 2.40 34.51 -12.10
CA LEU A 383 3.64 34.94 -12.75
C LEU A 383 3.89 36.45 -12.72
N PRO A 384 2.92 37.34 -13.04
CA PRO A 384 3.12 38.80 -13.02
C PRO A 384 3.31 39.37 -11.60
N ARG A 385 2.92 38.62 -10.56
CA ARG A 385 3.03 39.04 -9.15
C ARG A 385 4.40 38.75 -8.56
N LEU A 386 5.20 37.89 -9.24
CA LEU A 386 6.53 37.55 -8.78
C LEU A 386 7.47 38.74 -8.96
N THR A 387 8.04 39.20 -7.86
CA THR A 387 9.01 40.27 -7.77
C THR A 387 10.34 39.75 -7.27
N GLY A 388 11.43 40.47 -7.48
CA GLY A 388 12.74 40.06 -7.01
C GLY A 388 13.69 39.60 -8.11
N ARG A 389 14.89 39.17 -7.69
CA ARG A 389 15.98 38.74 -8.61
C ARG A 389 15.79 37.33 -9.14
N THR A 390 15.12 36.49 -8.38
CA THR A 390 14.79 35.10 -8.76
C THR A 390 13.29 34.88 -8.62
N ARG A 391 12.64 34.40 -9.68
CA ARG A 391 11.20 34.14 -9.72
C ARG A 391 10.99 32.64 -9.80
N ILE A 392 10.49 32.04 -8.73
CA ILE A 392 10.33 30.60 -8.62
C ILE A 392 8.85 30.24 -8.58
N VAL A 393 8.46 29.24 -9.36
CA VAL A 393 7.14 28.61 -9.28
C VAL A 393 7.30 27.24 -8.65
N VAL A 394 6.53 26.98 -7.58
CA VAL A 394 6.47 25.69 -6.89
C VAL A 394 5.12 25.04 -7.16
N PHE A 395 5.12 23.90 -7.81
CA PHE A 395 3.95 23.02 -7.89
C PHE A 395 4.00 22.03 -6.72
N ALA A 396 3.03 22.09 -5.82
CA ALA A 396 3.06 21.33 -4.56
C ALA A 396 1.87 20.39 -4.43
N CYS A 397 2.09 19.18 -3.91
CA CYS A 397 1.01 18.28 -3.53
C CYS A 397 0.33 18.79 -2.26
N ASP A 398 -0.99 18.97 -2.25
CA ASP A 398 -1.79 19.38 -1.09
C ASP A 398 -1.82 18.33 0.03
N ARG A 399 -1.49 17.08 -0.31
CA ARG A 399 -1.40 15.91 0.58
C ARG A 399 0.00 15.66 1.13
N GLY A 400 1.01 16.31 0.54
CA GLY A 400 2.40 16.26 0.97
C GLY A 400 2.72 17.30 2.04
N ALA A 401 3.94 17.85 2.00
CA ALA A 401 4.27 19.02 2.78
C ALA A 401 3.37 20.17 2.32
N ALA A 402 2.57 20.73 3.23
CA ALA A 402 1.65 21.84 2.94
C ALA A 402 2.44 23.10 2.51
N ALA A 403 3.00 23.05 1.30
CA ALA A 403 3.97 24.00 0.79
C ALA A 403 3.38 25.42 0.61
N GLY A 404 2.08 25.51 0.30
CA GLY A 404 1.44 26.76 -0.02
C GLY A 404 1.55 27.84 1.06
N LYS A 405 1.46 27.44 2.34
CA LYS A 405 1.57 28.36 3.46
C LYS A 405 3.00 28.63 3.93
N LEU A 406 3.94 27.75 3.59
CA LEU A 406 5.31 27.77 4.12
C LEU A 406 6.32 28.39 3.15
N LEU A 407 6.07 28.34 1.85
CA LEU A 407 7.03 28.70 0.81
C LEU A 407 6.61 29.93 0.00
N ALA A 408 5.35 30.35 0.06
CA ALA A 408 4.88 31.52 -0.68
C ALA A 408 5.57 32.79 -0.19
N ALA A 409 6.18 33.54 -1.11
CA ALA A 409 6.88 34.78 -0.89
C ALA A 409 6.74 35.68 -2.13
N ASP A 410 7.20 36.92 -2.05
CA ASP A 410 7.11 37.86 -3.18
C ASP A 410 7.87 37.36 -4.44
N ASP A 411 8.88 36.52 -4.25
CA ASP A 411 9.68 35.89 -5.31
C ASP A 411 9.28 34.45 -5.62
N THR A 412 8.34 33.88 -4.87
CA THR A 412 7.97 32.46 -4.95
C THR A 412 6.47 32.28 -4.97
N ALA A 413 5.93 31.82 -6.10
CA ALA A 413 4.53 31.42 -6.23
C ALA A 413 4.37 29.93 -5.97
N VAL A 414 3.39 29.55 -5.13
CA VAL A 414 3.03 28.16 -4.87
C VAL A 414 1.67 27.87 -5.47
N ILE A 415 1.60 26.79 -6.25
CA ILE A 415 0.38 26.29 -6.89
C ILE A 415 0.11 24.90 -6.32
N ASP A 416 -0.97 24.79 -5.55
CA ASP A 416 -1.36 23.55 -4.92
C ASP A 416 -2.05 22.60 -5.92
N LEU A 417 -1.63 21.36 -5.91
CA LEU A 417 -2.14 20.28 -6.74
C LEU A 417 -2.76 19.20 -5.87
N MET A 418 -3.86 18.60 -6.31
CA MET A 418 -4.45 17.40 -5.64
C MET A 418 -3.45 16.25 -5.56
N CYS A 419 -2.60 16.13 -6.58
CA CYS A 419 -1.50 15.19 -6.68
C CYS A 419 -0.49 15.73 -7.70
N THR A 420 0.80 15.62 -7.46
CA THR A 420 1.80 16.05 -8.44
C THR A 420 1.70 15.30 -9.78
N GLY A 421 1.20 14.05 -9.76
CA GLY A 421 0.93 13.29 -10.98
C GLY A 421 -0.14 13.88 -11.91
N MET A 422 -0.93 14.86 -11.43
CA MET A 422 -1.87 15.59 -12.30
C MET A 422 -1.20 16.70 -13.13
N LEU A 423 0.04 17.10 -12.80
CA LEU A 423 0.75 18.15 -13.53
C LEU A 423 1.18 17.65 -14.91
N PRO A 424 0.65 18.21 -16.01
CA PRO A 424 1.22 17.94 -17.33
C PRO A 424 2.63 18.56 -17.42
N PRO A 425 3.66 17.82 -17.88
CA PRO A 425 5.04 18.31 -17.91
C PRO A 425 5.22 19.64 -18.66
N ALA A 426 4.38 19.89 -19.66
CA ALA A 426 4.39 21.13 -20.44
C ALA A 426 4.16 22.40 -19.58
N PHE A 427 3.58 22.28 -18.38
CA PHE A 427 3.41 23.43 -17.47
C PHE A 427 4.73 23.92 -16.89
N VAL A 428 5.75 23.07 -16.76
CA VAL A 428 7.10 23.48 -16.36
C VAL A 428 7.69 24.42 -17.41
N GLU A 429 7.64 24.00 -18.69
CA GLU A 429 8.10 24.84 -19.81
C GLU A 429 7.27 26.13 -19.90
N TYR A 430 5.95 26.04 -19.69
CA TYR A 430 5.06 27.19 -19.76
C TYR A 430 5.36 28.22 -18.65
N ALA A 431 5.65 27.78 -17.42
CA ALA A 431 6.05 28.65 -16.32
C ALA A 431 7.36 29.38 -16.62
N LEU A 432 8.39 28.66 -17.13
CA LEU A 432 9.67 29.26 -17.50
C LEU A 432 9.53 30.27 -18.66
N ARG A 433 8.71 29.94 -19.66
CA ARG A 433 8.40 30.87 -20.77
C ARG A 433 7.57 32.07 -20.32
N GLY A 434 6.77 31.90 -19.25
CA GLY A 434 5.97 32.94 -18.62
C GLY A 434 6.76 33.90 -17.74
N GLY A 435 8.04 33.66 -17.55
CA GLY A 435 8.94 34.55 -16.82
C GLY A 435 9.36 34.04 -15.46
N ALA A 436 9.09 32.77 -15.11
CA ALA A 436 9.75 32.13 -13.99
C ALA A 436 11.22 31.83 -14.32
N ASP A 437 12.11 32.00 -13.36
CA ASP A 437 13.54 31.69 -13.50
C ASP A 437 13.86 30.24 -13.12
N GLY A 438 13.00 29.64 -12.28
CA GLY A 438 13.08 28.23 -11.89
C GLY A 438 11.70 27.65 -11.55
N VAL A 439 11.57 26.34 -11.70
CA VAL A 439 10.37 25.58 -11.34
C VAL A 439 10.74 24.45 -10.37
N MET A 440 10.02 24.36 -9.25
CA MET A 440 10.18 23.31 -8.27
C MET A 440 8.92 22.45 -8.23
N LEU A 441 9.08 21.13 -8.22
CA LEU A 441 8.00 20.19 -7.92
C LEU A 441 8.18 19.65 -6.51
N ALA A 442 7.24 19.97 -5.61
CA ALA A 442 7.19 19.45 -4.24
C ALA A 442 6.21 18.28 -4.17
N ALA A 443 6.73 17.07 -4.36
CA ALA A 443 5.96 15.83 -4.37
C ALA A 443 5.90 15.20 -2.96
N CYS A 444 4.97 14.24 -2.77
CA CYS A 444 4.99 13.37 -1.60
C CYS A 444 6.30 12.60 -1.53
N ARG A 445 6.73 12.16 -0.33
CA ARG A 445 7.86 11.24 -0.19
C ARG A 445 7.67 10.02 -1.07
N GLU A 446 8.76 9.49 -1.62
CA GLU A 446 8.76 8.25 -2.37
C GLU A 446 8.08 7.13 -1.60
N GLY A 447 7.12 6.43 -2.23
CA GLY A 447 6.30 5.40 -1.59
C GLY A 447 5.24 5.92 -0.59
N GLY A 448 5.20 7.23 -0.31
CA GLY A 448 4.22 7.87 0.59
C GLY A 448 3.05 8.55 -0.12
N CYS A 449 2.94 8.43 -1.44
CA CYS A 449 1.87 9.06 -2.19
C CYS A 449 0.50 8.52 -1.78
N GLU A 450 -0.45 9.42 -1.44
CA GLU A 450 -1.84 9.06 -1.11
C GLU A 450 -2.49 8.24 -2.24
N PHE A 451 -2.18 8.57 -3.49
CA PHE A 451 -2.69 7.93 -4.69
C PHE A 451 -1.70 6.91 -5.30
N ARG A 452 -0.72 6.45 -4.54
CA ARG A 452 0.28 5.41 -4.84
C ARG A 452 1.34 5.80 -5.87
N LEU A 453 0.96 6.32 -7.02
CA LEU A 453 1.85 6.46 -8.19
C LEU A 453 2.07 7.91 -8.63
N GLY A 454 1.49 8.89 -7.94
CA GLY A 454 1.56 10.28 -8.37
C GLY A 454 2.96 10.89 -8.29
N ASP A 455 3.71 10.59 -7.24
CA ASP A 455 5.11 10.96 -7.04
C ASP A 455 6.01 10.32 -8.11
N ARG A 456 5.82 9.03 -8.36
CA ARG A 456 6.59 8.26 -9.34
C ARG A 456 6.29 8.73 -10.78
N TRP A 457 5.00 8.81 -11.16
CA TRP A 457 4.63 9.23 -12.53
C TRP A 457 5.03 10.67 -12.84
N SER A 458 4.94 11.59 -11.87
CA SER A 458 5.42 12.96 -12.09
C SER A 458 6.94 13.01 -12.27
N SER A 459 7.70 12.26 -11.48
CA SER A 459 9.15 12.15 -11.60
C SER A 459 9.55 11.57 -12.97
N GLU A 460 8.99 10.40 -13.34
CA GLU A 460 9.29 9.74 -14.61
C GLU A 460 8.97 10.62 -15.82
N ARG A 461 7.86 11.38 -15.78
CA ARG A 461 7.51 12.34 -16.84
C ARG A 461 8.48 13.51 -16.95
N LEU A 462 8.93 14.04 -15.83
CA LEU A 462 9.87 15.16 -15.80
C LEU A 462 11.30 14.73 -16.16
N LEU A 463 11.67 13.48 -15.89
CA LEU A 463 12.97 12.90 -16.26
C LEU A 463 13.00 12.34 -17.69
N GLY A 464 11.86 12.31 -18.40
CA GLY A 464 11.80 11.81 -19.78
C GLY A 464 11.56 10.31 -19.90
N GLU A 465 11.24 9.61 -18.81
CA GLU A 465 11.07 8.15 -18.76
C GLU A 465 9.61 7.70 -19.02
N ARG A 466 8.65 8.63 -19.01
CA ARG A 466 7.22 8.35 -19.20
C ARG A 466 6.54 9.44 -20.03
N GLU A 467 5.68 9.02 -20.91
CA GLU A 467 4.85 9.93 -21.72
C GLU A 467 3.57 10.41 -20.95
N PRO A 468 3.17 11.69 -21.16
CA PRO A 468 3.88 12.74 -21.87
C PRO A 468 5.11 13.20 -21.07
N HIS A 469 6.24 13.35 -21.72
CA HIS A 469 7.47 13.76 -21.03
C HIS A 469 7.77 15.27 -21.22
N LEU A 470 8.62 15.79 -20.32
CA LEU A 470 9.14 17.15 -20.41
C LEU A 470 10.03 17.27 -21.65
N ARG A 471 9.88 18.35 -22.38
CA ARG A 471 10.70 18.59 -23.57
C ARG A 471 12.17 18.84 -23.21
N HIS A 472 13.09 18.34 -24.02
CA HIS A 472 14.53 18.55 -23.86
C HIS A 472 14.97 20.03 -23.95
N SER A 473 14.08 20.91 -24.44
CA SER A 473 14.31 22.35 -24.44
C SER A 473 14.33 23.00 -23.06
N VAL A 474 13.83 22.30 -22.02
CA VAL A 474 13.84 22.79 -20.65
C VAL A 474 15.17 22.41 -19.99
N PRO A 475 15.98 23.40 -19.55
CA PRO A 475 17.25 23.13 -18.88
C PRO A 475 17.01 22.38 -17.53
N PRO A 476 17.61 21.21 -17.29
CA PRO A 476 17.45 20.48 -16.02
C PRO A 476 17.90 21.31 -14.80
N SER A 477 18.86 22.22 -14.97
CA SER A 477 19.34 23.11 -13.91
C SER A 477 18.28 24.07 -13.36
N ARG A 478 17.22 24.35 -14.14
CA ARG A 478 16.08 25.20 -13.76
C ARG A 478 14.88 24.44 -13.22
N LEU A 479 15.02 23.13 -13.07
CA LEU A 479 14.03 22.25 -12.49
C LEU A 479 14.57 21.65 -11.19
N GLN A 480 13.74 21.62 -10.15
CA GLN A 480 14.01 20.95 -8.89
C GLN A 480 12.88 19.99 -8.55
N LEU A 481 13.21 18.73 -8.31
CA LEU A 481 12.31 17.73 -7.75
C LEU A 481 12.63 17.59 -6.26
N THR A 482 11.63 17.75 -5.42
CA THR A 482 11.79 17.57 -3.96
C THR A 482 10.67 16.70 -3.43
N PHE A 483 11.06 15.70 -2.66
CA PHE A 483 10.15 14.76 -2.04
C PHE A 483 10.08 15.03 -0.54
N ALA A 484 8.88 15.37 -0.04
CA ALA A 484 8.67 15.74 1.35
C ALA A 484 7.32 15.25 1.89
N SER A 485 7.28 14.88 3.16
CA SER A 485 6.04 14.58 3.88
C SER A 485 5.44 15.83 4.50
N ALA A 486 4.23 15.73 5.06
CA ALA A 486 3.56 16.83 5.74
C ALA A 486 4.34 17.37 6.96
N HIS A 487 5.30 16.62 7.49
CA HIS A 487 6.13 17.01 8.63
C HIS A 487 7.54 17.50 8.22
N ASP A 488 7.89 17.43 6.95
CA ASP A 488 9.21 17.81 6.41
C ASP A 488 9.30 19.28 5.96
N SER A 489 8.65 20.18 6.65
CA SER A 489 8.66 21.61 6.28
C SER A 489 10.08 22.19 6.20
N THR A 490 10.95 21.79 7.12
CA THR A 490 12.36 22.22 7.16
C THR A 490 13.12 21.74 5.92
N ARG A 491 12.97 20.47 5.53
CA ARG A 491 13.60 19.91 4.33
C ARG A 491 13.15 20.63 3.07
N LEU A 492 11.87 20.94 2.99
CA LEU A 492 11.31 21.65 1.84
C LEU A 492 11.82 23.09 1.76
N ALA A 493 11.89 23.80 2.89
CA ALA A 493 12.43 25.16 2.97
C ALA A 493 13.93 25.19 2.63
N THR A 494 14.71 24.22 3.11
CA THR A 494 16.15 24.09 2.77
C THR A 494 16.31 23.86 1.26
N ALA A 495 15.56 22.91 0.69
CA ALA A 495 15.62 22.61 -0.73
C ALA A 495 15.24 23.81 -1.61
N LEU A 496 14.26 24.63 -1.20
CA LEU A 496 13.92 25.87 -1.90
C LEU A 496 15.04 26.90 -1.79
N THR A 497 15.69 27.03 -0.63
CA THR A 497 16.81 27.97 -0.45
C THR A 497 18.02 27.59 -1.32
N GLU A 498 18.38 26.31 -1.34
CA GLU A 498 19.44 25.79 -2.20
C GLU A 498 19.10 26.00 -3.69
N PHE A 499 17.84 25.75 -4.05
CA PHE A 499 17.38 25.97 -5.41
C PHE A 499 17.42 27.44 -5.80
N ARG A 500 17.01 28.34 -4.91
CA ARG A 500 17.10 29.80 -5.11
C ARG A 500 18.53 30.24 -5.37
N THR A 501 19.49 29.81 -4.55
CA THR A 501 20.92 30.11 -4.74
C THR A 501 21.43 29.61 -6.10
N ARG A 502 21.01 28.42 -6.52
CA ARG A 502 21.34 27.86 -7.83
C ARG A 502 20.77 28.71 -8.97
N ILE A 503 19.52 29.16 -8.88
CA ILE A 503 18.87 29.99 -9.88
C ILE A 503 19.51 31.39 -9.95
N GLU A 504 19.90 31.98 -8.82
CA GLU A 504 20.65 33.23 -8.76
C GLU A 504 21.96 33.14 -9.53
N ALA A 505 22.71 32.06 -9.35
CA ALA A 505 23.97 31.82 -10.06
C ALA A 505 23.77 31.62 -11.56
N LEU A 506 22.62 31.10 -12.01
CA LEU A 506 22.29 30.92 -13.44
C LEU A 506 21.78 32.20 -14.11
N GLY A 507 21.39 33.21 -13.34
CA GLY A 507 20.79 34.45 -13.84
C GLY A 507 19.35 34.26 -14.38
N ALA A 508 18.73 35.38 -14.74
CA ALA A 508 17.35 35.42 -15.21
C ALA A 508 17.15 34.64 -16.53
N THR A 509 15.97 34.05 -16.69
CA THR A 509 15.61 33.25 -17.89
C THR A 509 15.33 34.08 -19.14
N THR A 510 15.50 35.39 -19.08
CA THR A 510 14.89 36.41 -19.95
C THR A 510 15.17 36.28 -21.43
N ASP A 511 16.25 35.65 -21.90
CA ASP A 511 16.66 35.79 -23.31
C ASP A 511 16.31 34.65 -24.27
N ARG A 512 15.98 33.44 -23.78
CA ARG A 512 15.76 32.28 -24.67
C ARG A 512 14.34 31.70 -24.69
N LEU A 513 13.52 31.94 -23.68
CA LEU A 513 12.19 31.36 -23.55
C LEU A 513 11.05 32.36 -23.76
N GLN A 514 11.29 33.64 -23.70
CA GLN A 514 10.32 34.74 -23.90
C GLN A 514 9.66 34.86 -25.29
N PRO A 515 10.27 34.49 -26.45
CA PRO A 515 9.66 34.75 -27.75
C PRO A 515 8.30 34.13 -27.99
N TYR A 516 7.92 33.10 -27.18
CA TYR A 516 6.67 32.37 -27.38
C TYR A 516 5.46 33.02 -26.71
N LEU A 517 5.63 33.70 -25.58
CA LEU A 517 4.52 34.36 -24.87
C LEU A 517 4.16 35.73 -25.47
N ARG A 518 5.14 36.43 -26.03
CA ARG A 518 4.91 37.72 -26.73
C ARG A 518 4.13 37.58 -28.02
N ARG A 519 3.90 36.36 -28.53
CA ARG A 519 3.14 36.10 -29.77
C ARG A 519 1.74 35.55 -29.54
N ALA A 520 1.19 35.54 -28.31
CA ALA A 520 -0.23 35.42 -28.12
C ALA A 520 -0.86 36.77 -28.51
N PRO A 521 -1.52 36.91 -29.64
CA PRO A 521 -2.23 38.14 -29.91
C PRO A 521 -3.39 38.24 -28.94
N HIS A 522 -3.45 39.30 -28.17
CA HIS A 522 -4.70 39.92 -27.86
C HIS A 522 -5.37 40.24 -29.18
N HIS A 523 -6.20 39.36 -29.71
CA HIS A 523 -7.16 39.75 -30.76
C HIS A 523 -8.22 38.65 -30.92
N ALA A 524 -9.42 39.08 -30.57
CA ALA A 524 -10.78 38.99 -31.09
C ALA A 524 -11.35 37.57 -31.29
#